data_9658b96982763810a2675511cf7d1001
#
_entry.id   9658b96982763810a2675511cf7d1001
#
_cell.length_a   1.000
_cell.length_b   1.000
_cell.length_c   1.000
_cell.angle_alpha   90.00
_cell.angle_beta   90.00
_cell.angle_gamma   90.00
#
_symmetry.space_group_name_H-M   'P 1'
#
loop_
_entity.id
_entity.type
_entity.pdbx_description
1 polymer ?
#
loop_
_entity_poly.entity_id
_entity_poly.type
_entity_poly.pdbx_seq_one_letter_code
_entity_poly.pdbx_strand_id
1 'polypeptide(L)'
;GTSGNLYVIIRYKEHELFSVYDNGDLLHKVGVFYTELILGSEIQVPTLEGTVSFVIPKNTVPGQKFKLKELGLPRFSNRTGGIYNRGDQFVQIQLEFPESLDDKHKKVIDELSQIENELRQTRRKHG
;
A
#
# COMPACT_ATOMS: atom_id res chain seq x y z
N GLY A 1 -9.17 19.56 9.03
CA GLY A 1 -9.93 18.53 9.50
C GLY A 1 -9.23 17.23 9.61
N THR A 2 -9.60 16.56 10.58
CA THR A 2 -9.08 15.22 10.74
C THR A 2 -9.80 14.29 9.80
N SER A 3 -9.06 13.57 9.03
CA SER A 3 -9.56 12.48 8.23
C SER A 3 -9.75 11.24 9.10
N GLY A 4 -10.16 11.45 10.34
CA GLY A 4 -10.01 10.42 11.32
C GLY A 4 -10.85 9.18 11.16
N ASN A 5 -12.10 9.36 10.81
CA ASN A 5 -13.02 8.26 10.94
C ASN A 5 -13.32 7.59 9.61
N LEU A 6 -13.19 6.27 9.63
CA LEU A 6 -13.60 5.43 8.52
C LEU A 6 -15.13 5.49 8.40
N TYR A 7 -15.62 5.81 7.21
CA TYR A 7 -17.05 6.01 7.00
C TYR A 7 -17.73 4.85 6.31
N VAL A 8 -17.18 4.42 5.18
CA VAL A 8 -17.75 3.35 4.37
C VAL A 8 -16.63 2.49 3.84
N ILE A 9 -16.89 1.19 3.72
CA ILE A 9 -15.96 0.26 3.08
C ILE A 9 -16.58 -0.14 1.74
N ILE A 10 -15.87 0.11 0.66
CA ILE A 10 -16.29 -0.28 -0.68
C ILE A 10 -15.73 -1.66 -0.97
N ARG A 11 -16.59 -2.59 -1.36
CA ARG A 11 -16.20 -3.96 -1.64
C ARG A 11 -16.45 -4.30 -3.11
N TYR A 12 -15.63 -5.18 -3.62
CA TYR A 12 -15.79 -5.74 -4.95
C TYR A 12 -15.58 -7.25 -4.86
N LYS A 13 -16.62 -8.02 -5.20
CA LYS A 13 -16.59 -9.49 -5.14
C LYS A 13 -16.02 -10.02 -3.81
N GLU A 14 -16.57 -9.59 -2.71
CA GLU A 14 -16.18 -10.01 -1.37
C GLU A 14 -14.80 -9.52 -0.92
N HIS A 15 -14.12 -8.71 -1.72
CA HIS A 15 -12.83 -8.11 -1.32
C HIS A 15 -13.01 -6.64 -1.02
N GLU A 16 -12.34 -6.18 0.01
CA GLU A 16 -12.27 -4.75 0.29
C GLU A 16 -11.40 -4.09 -0.76
N LEU A 17 -11.93 -3.11 -1.45
CA LEU A 17 -11.17 -2.35 -2.41
C LEU A 17 -10.73 -1.02 -1.83
N PHE A 18 -11.65 -0.30 -1.21
CA PHE A 18 -11.36 0.99 -0.60
C PHE A 18 -12.01 1.13 0.76
N SER A 19 -11.29 1.79 1.66
CA SER A 19 -11.89 2.40 2.85
C SER A 19 -12.14 3.85 2.54
N VAL A 20 -13.30 4.36 2.94
CA VAL A 20 -13.72 5.73 2.62
C VAL A 20 -13.78 6.55 3.89
N TYR A 21 -13.14 7.70 3.88
CA TYR A 21 -13.14 8.63 5.00
C TYR A 21 -14.14 9.75 4.76
N ASP A 22 -14.58 10.40 5.83
CA ASP A 22 -15.63 11.43 5.79
C ASP A 22 -15.26 12.66 4.96
N ASN A 23 -13.97 12.91 4.78
CA ASN A 23 -13.48 14.02 3.96
C ASN A 23 -13.34 13.68 2.48
N GLY A 24 -13.75 12.46 2.08
CA GLY A 24 -13.65 12.03 0.69
C GLY A 24 -12.36 11.32 0.33
N ASP A 25 -11.44 11.16 1.27
CA ASP A 25 -10.22 10.40 1.01
C ASP A 25 -10.52 8.90 0.96
N LEU A 26 -9.74 8.21 0.16
CA LEU A 26 -9.83 6.76 0.02
C LEU A 26 -8.54 6.11 0.50
N LEU A 27 -8.64 4.89 1.00
CA LEU A 27 -7.49 4.09 1.36
C LEU A 27 -7.59 2.74 0.67
N HIS A 28 -6.55 2.38 -0.06
CA HIS A 28 -6.39 1.05 -0.65
C HIS A 28 -5.15 0.41 -0.06
N LYS A 29 -5.30 -0.77 0.54
CA LYS A 29 -4.18 -1.51 1.08
C LYS A 29 -3.72 -2.52 0.03
N VAL A 30 -2.42 -2.54 -0.26
CA VAL A 30 -1.86 -3.42 -1.27
C VAL A 30 -0.80 -4.31 -0.66
N GLY A 31 -0.88 -5.62 -0.96
CA GLY A 31 0.13 -6.58 -0.52
C GLY A 31 1.32 -6.57 -1.46
N VAL A 32 2.51 -6.48 -0.90
CA VAL A 32 3.75 -6.41 -1.67
C VAL A 32 4.77 -7.33 -1.00
N PHE A 33 5.49 -8.09 -1.83
CA PHE A 33 6.49 -9.01 -1.31
C PHE A 33 7.74 -8.26 -0.85
N TYR A 34 8.45 -8.86 0.09
CA TYR A 34 9.66 -8.28 0.65
C TYR A 34 10.67 -7.85 -0.42
N THR A 35 10.87 -8.69 -1.42
CA THR A 35 11.81 -8.38 -2.50
C THR A 35 11.39 -7.15 -3.29
N GLU A 36 10.10 -6.97 -3.49
CA GLU A 36 9.57 -5.80 -4.18
C GLU A 36 9.77 -4.52 -3.36
N LEU A 37 9.72 -4.63 -2.04
CA LEU A 37 9.96 -3.49 -1.16
C LEU A 37 11.42 -3.04 -1.18
N ILE A 38 12.33 -4.01 -1.24
CA ILE A 38 13.78 -3.72 -1.25
C ILE A 38 14.23 -3.20 -2.62
N LEU A 39 13.79 -3.87 -3.68
CA LEU A 39 14.27 -3.59 -5.04
C LEU A 39 13.46 -2.50 -5.74
N GLY A 40 12.29 -2.19 -5.22
CA GLY A 40 11.32 -1.39 -5.92
C GLY A 40 10.54 -2.22 -6.91
N SER A 41 9.37 -1.74 -7.28
CA SER A 41 8.50 -2.48 -8.21
C SER A 41 7.46 -1.53 -8.79
N GLU A 42 6.96 -1.88 -9.96
CA GLU A 42 5.81 -1.21 -10.54
C GLU A 42 4.59 -2.08 -10.33
N ILE A 43 3.56 -1.53 -9.71
CA ILE A 43 2.33 -2.26 -9.44
C ILE A 43 1.14 -1.54 -10.08
N GLN A 44 0.05 -2.28 -10.23
CA GLN A 44 -1.19 -1.73 -10.72
C GLN A 44 -2.11 -1.47 -9.53
N VAL A 45 -2.60 -0.26 -9.43
CA VAL A 45 -3.44 0.18 -8.31
C VAL A 45 -4.82 0.54 -8.83
N PRO A 46 -5.88 -0.02 -8.27
CA PRO A 46 -7.23 0.37 -8.67
C PRO A 46 -7.54 1.78 -8.16
N THR A 47 -8.23 2.55 -8.97
CA THR A 47 -8.79 3.84 -8.59
C THR A 47 -10.25 3.89 -9.02
N LEU A 48 -10.95 4.93 -8.61
CA LEU A 48 -12.34 5.11 -9.06
C LEU A 48 -12.44 5.33 -10.58
N GLU A 49 -11.35 5.74 -11.19
CA GLU A 49 -11.32 6.03 -12.62
C GLU A 49 -10.61 4.95 -13.43
N GLY A 50 -10.38 3.79 -12.83
CA GLY A 50 -9.67 2.70 -13.47
C GLY A 50 -8.33 2.43 -12.81
N THR A 51 -7.58 1.52 -13.40
CA THR A 51 -6.30 1.09 -12.85
C THR A 51 -5.18 2.01 -13.31
N VAL A 52 -4.30 2.39 -12.39
CA VAL A 52 -3.11 3.19 -12.70
C VAL A 52 -1.86 2.44 -12.29
N SER A 53 -0.77 2.71 -12.99
CA SER A 53 0.54 2.19 -12.60
C SER A 53 1.12 3.04 -11.49
N PHE A 54 1.70 2.38 -10.50
CA PHE A 54 2.36 3.06 -9.39
C PHE A 54 3.71 2.41 -9.15
N VAL A 55 4.76 3.23 -9.06
CA VAL A 55 6.11 2.75 -8.81
C VAL A 55 6.39 2.81 -7.32
N ILE A 56 6.65 1.64 -6.73
CA ILE A 56 7.08 1.55 -5.35
C ILE A 56 8.58 1.81 -5.30
N PRO A 57 9.03 2.85 -4.59
CA PRO A 57 10.46 3.14 -4.49
C PRO A 57 11.23 2.02 -3.80
N LYS A 58 12.52 1.94 -4.09
CA LYS A 58 13.42 1.03 -3.37
C LYS A 58 13.40 1.34 -1.89
N ASN A 59 13.55 0.32 -1.08
CA ASN A 59 13.62 0.46 0.40
C ASN A 59 12.35 1.07 1.02
N THR A 60 11.20 0.77 0.43
CA THR A 60 9.92 1.13 1.02
C THR A 60 9.65 0.21 2.22
N VAL A 61 9.15 0.78 3.31
CA VAL A 61 8.85 0.01 4.51
C VAL A 61 7.37 -0.34 4.57
N PRO A 62 7.03 -1.51 5.18
CA PRO A 62 5.62 -1.87 5.36
C PRO A 62 4.90 -0.82 6.21
N GLY A 63 3.65 -0.56 5.86
CA GLY A 63 2.84 0.44 6.53
C GLY A 63 2.93 1.83 5.92
N GLN A 64 3.89 2.06 5.06
CA GLN A 64 4.05 3.35 4.40
C GLN A 64 2.86 3.66 3.51
N LYS A 65 2.42 4.91 3.53
CA LYS A 65 1.32 5.38 2.69
C LYS A 65 1.84 6.31 1.62
N PHE A 66 1.28 6.16 0.42
CA PHE A 66 1.56 7.07 -0.69
C PHE A 66 0.26 7.74 -1.09
N LYS A 67 0.34 8.99 -1.49
CA LYS A 67 -0.82 9.79 -1.88
C LYS A 67 -0.94 9.84 -3.40
N LEU A 68 -2.11 9.46 -3.90
CA LEU A 68 -2.50 9.70 -5.29
C LEU A 68 -3.46 10.89 -5.27
N LYS A 69 -2.94 12.04 -5.62
CA LYS A 69 -3.64 13.31 -5.47
C LYS A 69 -4.90 13.36 -6.30
N GLU A 70 -5.99 13.81 -5.69
CA GLU A 70 -7.28 14.05 -6.34
C GLU A 70 -7.93 12.80 -6.96
N LEU A 71 -7.61 11.61 -6.46
CA LEU A 71 -8.25 10.38 -6.91
C LEU A 71 -9.27 9.83 -5.90
N GLY A 72 -9.60 10.62 -4.89
CA GLY A 72 -10.65 10.29 -3.94
C GLY A 72 -12.03 10.66 -4.43
N LEU A 73 -12.98 10.69 -3.51
CA LEU A 73 -14.36 11.05 -3.81
C LEU A 73 -14.51 12.55 -4.02
N PRO A 74 -15.50 12.96 -4.81
CA PRO A 74 -15.80 14.38 -4.97
C PRO A 74 -16.21 15.01 -3.64
N ARG A 75 -15.79 16.24 -3.43
CA ARG A 75 -16.24 17.08 -2.33
C ARG A 75 -17.17 18.15 -2.85
N PHE A 76 -18.22 18.43 -2.11
CA PHE A 76 -19.24 19.40 -2.55
C PHE A 76 -19.13 20.67 -1.71
N SER A 77 -19.33 21.80 -2.38
CA SER A 77 -19.39 23.09 -1.69
C SER A 77 -20.79 23.32 -1.17
N ASN A 78 -20.92 23.68 0.10
CA ASN A 78 -22.21 24.04 0.69
C ASN A 78 -22.76 25.35 0.11
N ARG A 79 -21.89 26.21 -0.42
CA ARG A 79 -22.30 27.49 -0.99
C ARG A 79 -22.89 27.37 -2.39
N THR A 80 -22.24 26.57 -3.22
CA THR A 80 -22.63 26.49 -4.64
C THR A 80 -23.40 25.24 -4.96
N GLY A 81 -23.38 24.24 -4.08
CA GLY A 81 -24.00 22.95 -4.35
C GLY A 81 -23.25 22.11 -5.38
N GLY A 82 -22.14 22.62 -5.89
CA GLY A 82 -21.34 21.92 -6.88
C GLY A 82 -20.12 21.23 -6.29
N ILE A 83 -19.40 20.52 -7.14
CA ILE A 83 -18.16 19.87 -6.78
C ILE A 83 -17.10 20.94 -6.64
N TYR A 84 -16.48 20.98 -5.46
CA TYR A 84 -15.47 21.99 -5.18
C TYR A 84 -14.05 21.43 -5.40
N ASN A 85 -13.80 20.18 -5.03
CA ASN A 85 -12.59 19.45 -5.38
C ASN A 85 -12.81 17.97 -5.08
N ARG A 86 -11.74 17.17 -5.16
CA ARG A 86 -11.81 15.76 -4.81
C ARG A 86 -10.88 15.49 -3.65
N GLY A 87 -11.20 14.47 -2.86
CA GLY A 87 -10.26 13.93 -1.89
C GLY A 87 -9.10 13.22 -2.58
N ASP A 88 -8.22 12.67 -1.80
CA ASP A 88 -7.06 11.94 -2.32
C ASP A 88 -7.25 10.45 -2.10
N GLN A 89 -6.57 9.65 -2.91
CA GLN A 89 -6.49 8.21 -2.65
C GLN A 89 -5.13 7.91 -2.04
N PHE A 90 -5.15 7.19 -0.92
CA PHE A 90 -3.92 6.70 -0.31
C PHE A 90 -3.75 5.23 -0.63
N VAL A 91 -2.50 4.85 -0.88
CA VAL A 91 -2.10 3.47 -1.06
C VAL A 91 -1.22 3.10 0.12
N GLN A 92 -1.64 2.14 0.92
CA GLN A 92 -0.88 1.69 2.07
C GLN A 92 -0.23 0.34 1.76
N ILE A 93 1.07 0.29 1.97
CA ILE A 93 1.85 -0.90 1.67
C ILE A 93 1.73 -1.89 2.83
N GLN A 94 1.38 -3.13 2.50
CA GLN A 94 1.37 -4.23 3.45
C GLN A 94 2.33 -5.31 2.95
N LEU A 95 3.01 -5.95 3.89
CA LEU A 95 3.88 -7.07 3.55
C LEU A 95 3.02 -8.28 3.24
N GLU A 96 3.26 -8.89 2.08
CA GLU A 96 2.54 -10.08 1.66
C GLU A 96 3.45 -11.30 1.77
N PHE A 97 2.89 -12.37 2.31
CA PHE A 97 3.59 -13.65 2.42
C PHE A 97 3.05 -14.62 1.38
N PRO A 98 3.90 -15.44 0.77
CA PRO A 98 3.42 -16.47 -0.14
C PRO A 98 2.59 -17.50 0.63
N GLU A 99 1.52 -17.99 0.00
CA GLU A 99 0.63 -18.97 0.65
C GLU A 99 1.32 -20.31 0.87
N SER A 100 2.20 -20.68 -0.03
CA SER A 100 2.96 -21.92 0.08
C SER A 100 4.31 -21.73 -0.59
N LEU A 101 5.27 -22.55 -0.20
CA LEU A 101 6.62 -22.50 -0.75
C LEU A 101 6.92 -23.83 -1.44
N ASP A 102 7.37 -23.77 -2.70
CA ASP A 102 7.96 -24.95 -3.33
C ASP A 102 9.41 -25.10 -2.88
N ASP A 103 10.05 -26.20 -3.28
CA ASP A 103 11.41 -26.51 -2.84
C ASP A 103 12.42 -25.45 -3.30
N LYS A 104 12.25 -24.94 -4.51
CA LYS A 104 13.13 -23.90 -5.04
C LYS A 104 13.01 -22.61 -4.25
N HIS A 105 11.80 -22.20 -3.98
CA HIS A 105 11.53 -20.97 -3.21
C HIS A 105 12.12 -21.08 -1.82
N LYS A 106 11.87 -22.23 -1.16
CA LYS A 106 12.38 -22.47 0.18
C LYS A 106 13.90 -22.42 0.23
N LYS A 107 14.57 -22.97 -0.77
CA LYS A 107 16.03 -22.95 -0.85
C LYS A 107 16.57 -21.53 -0.87
N VAL A 108 15.97 -20.67 -1.68
CA VAL A 108 16.39 -19.28 -1.78
C VAL A 108 16.14 -18.54 -0.46
N ILE A 109 15.02 -18.81 0.18
CA ILE A 109 14.71 -18.21 1.47
C ILE A 109 15.71 -18.67 2.53
N ASP A 110 16.10 -19.94 2.53
CA ASP A 110 17.12 -20.45 3.45
C ASP A 110 18.45 -19.70 3.26
N GLU A 111 18.84 -19.47 2.02
CA GLU A 111 20.04 -18.70 1.72
C GLU A 111 19.93 -17.26 2.23
N LEU A 112 18.78 -16.64 2.01
CA LEU A 112 18.52 -15.30 2.50
C LEU A 112 18.58 -15.24 4.02
N SER A 113 18.02 -16.24 4.69
CA SER A 113 18.05 -16.31 6.16
C SER A 113 19.47 -16.35 6.69
N GLN A 114 20.38 -17.07 6.02
CA GLN A 114 21.78 -17.10 6.42
C GLN A 114 22.43 -15.72 6.30
N ILE A 115 22.14 -15.02 5.21
CA ILE A 115 22.65 -13.66 5.01
C ILE A 115 22.14 -12.73 6.11
N GLU A 116 20.88 -12.84 6.46
CA GLU A 116 20.28 -12.01 7.51
C GLU A 116 20.90 -12.27 8.87
N ASN A 117 21.22 -13.52 9.17
CA ASN A 117 21.92 -13.88 10.41
C ASN A 117 23.31 -13.25 10.46
N GLU A 118 24.02 -13.24 9.35
CA GLU A 118 25.33 -12.59 9.25
C GLU A 118 25.22 -11.09 9.49
N LEU A 119 24.21 -10.45 8.92
CA LEU A 119 23.95 -9.03 9.14
C LEU A 119 23.70 -8.73 10.62
N ARG A 120 22.93 -9.60 11.27
CA ARG A 120 22.62 -9.42 12.69
C ARG A 120 23.87 -9.52 13.55
N GLN A 121 24.76 -10.45 13.26
CA GLN A 121 26.03 -10.60 13.97
C GLN A 121 26.93 -9.39 13.76
N THR A 122 26.98 -8.86 12.55
CA THR A 122 27.74 -7.67 12.24
C THR A 122 27.23 -6.46 13.03
N ARG A 123 25.92 -6.32 13.13
CA ARG A 123 25.32 -5.25 13.95
C ARG A 123 25.72 -5.35 15.40
N ARG A 124 25.78 -6.57 15.95
CA ARG A 124 26.17 -6.79 17.34
C ARG A 124 27.61 -6.36 17.59
N LYS A 125 28.50 -6.59 16.62
CA LYS A 125 29.91 -6.22 16.75
C LYS A 125 30.13 -4.71 16.72
N HIS A 126 29.29 -3.98 15.97
CA HIS A 126 29.47 -2.56 15.75
C HIS A 126 28.48 -1.69 16.50
N GLY A 127 27.48 -2.28 17.07
CA GLY A 127 26.46 -1.58 17.81
C GLY A 127 26.47 -1.95 19.27
#